data_7ab536913eeef0d55502df10762d8ee8
#
_entry.id   7ab536913eeef0d55502df10762d8ee8
#
_cell.length_a   1.000
_cell.length_b   1.000
_cell.length_c   1.000
_cell.angle_alpha   90.00
_cell.angle_beta   90.00
_cell.angle_gamma   90.00
#
_symmetry.space_group_name_H-M   'P 1'
#
loop_
_entity.id
_entity.type
_entity.pdbx_description
1 polymer ?
#
loop_
_entity_poly.entity_id
_entity_poly.type
_entity_poly.pdbx_seq_one_letter_code
_entity_poly.pdbx_strand_id
1 'polypeptide(L)'
;MAIELIDEKGIVIDQITGINFGRARAGFPSSKYFKVYNNSDKVAYNVSLKPSGDSEAVNWKSFKLYDESKPVNELILGDIPPNSYFEGEKTNKIEFIKDNGLFREVWNTGKIEWHTSSIKFIKNTGDGSGISGARLALDGLGLLKTLDVSFKTKMEVDLSFENFDTTIINFPIRMNSNNNLKGYCISFRRRRSDNKFYAAIYKDGKGMIDNQDRDYGVNLYNTGWINSYNEDKTIRFKVWNTLDNKPCFEIYLDNQLLTLRKTSNVSITTTTVIDEEETTYLNPGGLFLDYSIWNGDISLEIINLVVKHEIPEHLIAMQTTVDYEAINNSIHNTKLEVSYEEE
;
A
#
# COMPACT_ATOMS: atom_id res chain seq x y z
N MET A 1 -14.65 27.60 -11.46
CA MET A 1 -15.07 26.30 -10.93
C MET A 1 -13.80 25.64 -10.42
N ALA A 2 -13.76 25.26 -9.17
CA ALA A 2 -12.54 24.77 -8.54
C ALA A 2 -12.17 23.33 -8.95
N ILE A 3 -13.20 22.50 -9.24
CA ILE A 3 -12.96 21.10 -9.63
C ILE A 3 -13.00 20.96 -11.15
N GLU A 4 -11.90 20.48 -11.70
CA GLU A 4 -11.73 20.21 -13.14
C GLU A 4 -11.66 18.70 -13.38
N LEU A 5 -12.27 18.27 -14.47
CA LEU A 5 -12.15 16.91 -14.99
C LEU A 5 -11.15 16.95 -16.16
N ILE A 6 -10.10 16.14 -16.09
CA ILE A 6 -9.01 16.16 -17.07
C ILE A 6 -8.94 14.78 -17.73
N ASP A 7 -9.03 14.74 -19.05
CA ASP A 7 -8.96 13.49 -19.82
C ASP A 7 -7.54 12.88 -19.83
N GLU A 8 -7.40 11.70 -20.41
CA GLU A 8 -6.12 10.99 -20.54
C GLU A 8 -5.05 11.76 -21.34
N LYS A 9 -5.47 12.76 -22.11
CA LYS A 9 -4.58 13.62 -22.91
C LYS A 9 -4.19 14.91 -22.20
N GLY A 10 -4.70 15.12 -20.98
CA GLY A 10 -4.48 16.34 -20.21
C GLY A 10 -5.41 17.50 -20.62
N ILE A 11 -6.51 17.22 -21.34
CA ILE A 11 -7.46 18.24 -21.77
C ILE A 11 -8.58 18.33 -20.73
N VAL A 12 -8.87 19.54 -20.28
CA VAL A 12 -10.00 19.79 -19.38
C VAL A 12 -11.31 19.47 -20.12
N ILE A 13 -12.11 18.60 -19.50
CA ILE A 13 -13.43 18.22 -20.03
C ILE A 13 -14.42 19.35 -19.73
N ASP A 14 -15.01 19.92 -20.76
CA ASP A 14 -16.08 20.89 -20.61
C ASP A 14 -17.32 20.20 -20.01
N GLN A 15 -17.70 20.62 -18.81
CA GLN A 15 -18.84 20.04 -18.10
C GLN A 15 -20.20 20.32 -18.78
N ILE A 16 -20.27 21.34 -19.64
CA ILE A 16 -21.47 21.67 -20.41
C ILE A 16 -21.67 20.70 -21.57
N THR A 17 -20.58 20.38 -22.28
CA THR A 17 -20.62 19.44 -23.40
C THR A 17 -20.46 18.00 -22.93
N GLY A 18 -19.90 17.79 -21.78
CA GLY A 18 -19.75 16.49 -21.16
C GLY A 18 -18.71 15.58 -21.81
N ILE A 19 -18.69 14.32 -21.39
CA ILE A 19 -17.79 13.28 -21.89
C ILE A 19 -18.36 12.69 -23.18
N ASN A 20 -17.56 12.78 -24.24
CA ASN A 20 -17.89 12.20 -25.53
C ASN A 20 -17.43 10.74 -25.61
N PHE A 21 -18.37 9.81 -25.61
CA PHE A 21 -18.09 8.37 -25.77
C PHE A 21 -17.88 7.96 -27.23
N GLY A 22 -18.13 8.87 -28.17
CA GLY A 22 -18.07 8.57 -29.57
C GLY A 22 -19.22 7.67 -30.02
N ARG A 23 -18.98 6.88 -31.05
CA ARG A 23 -19.95 5.89 -31.55
C ARG A 23 -19.82 4.61 -30.71
N ALA A 24 -20.77 4.35 -29.84
CA ALA A 24 -20.83 3.11 -29.08
C ALA A 24 -21.56 2.02 -29.87
N ARG A 25 -21.07 0.80 -29.80
CA ARG A 25 -21.71 -0.37 -30.39
C ARG A 25 -22.71 -0.96 -29.39
N ALA A 26 -23.95 -1.18 -29.83
CA ALA A 26 -24.99 -1.78 -28.99
C ALA A 26 -24.52 -3.07 -28.30
N GLY A 27 -24.78 -3.19 -27.02
CA GLY A 27 -24.39 -4.33 -26.19
C GLY A 27 -22.88 -4.39 -25.76
N PHE A 28 -22.05 -3.45 -26.22
CA PHE A 28 -20.66 -3.37 -25.82
C PHE A 28 -20.42 -2.14 -24.94
N PRO A 29 -19.74 -2.30 -23.78
CA PRO A 29 -19.40 -1.16 -22.94
C PRO A 29 -18.36 -0.28 -23.63
N SER A 30 -18.57 1.04 -23.57
CA SER A 30 -17.55 2.03 -23.93
C SER A 30 -17.08 2.71 -22.66
N SER A 31 -15.76 2.83 -22.49
CA SER A 31 -15.15 3.44 -21.30
C SER A 31 -14.39 4.70 -21.67
N LYS A 32 -14.46 5.69 -20.79
CA LYS A 32 -13.60 6.87 -20.80
C LYS A 32 -12.96 7.03 -19.43
N TYR A 33 -11.75 7.55 -19.45
CA TYR A 33 -10.95 7.75 -18.25
C TYR A 33 -10.66 9.24 -18.09
N PHE A 34 -10.67 9.70 -16.84
CA PHE A 34 -10.33 11.07 -16.50
C PHE A 34 -9.79 11.16 -15.08
N LYS A 35 -9.08 12.24 -14.79
CA LYS A 35 -8.62 12.62 -13.46
C LYS A 35 -9.49 13.75 -12.94
N VAL A 36 -9.58 13.87 -11.63
CA VAL A 36 -10.25 14.99 -10.95
C VAL A 36 -9.21 15.85 -10.28
N TYR A 37 -9.21 17.15 -10.58
CA TYR A 37 -8.22 18.11 -10.10
C TYR A 37 -8.92 19.28 -9.40
N ASN A 38 -8.46 19.62 -8.22
CA ASN A 38 -8.88 20.84 -7.54
C ASN A 38 -7.94 21.99 -7.96
N ASN A 39 -8.45 22.87 -8.81
CA ASN A 39 -7.72 24.04 -9.34
C ASN A 39 -7.94 25.31 -8.49
N SER A 40 -8.17 25.16 -7.18
CA SER A 40 -8.29 26.28 -6.25
C SER A 40 -7.17 26.27 -5.21
N ASP A 41 -7.04 27.37 -4.51
CA ASP A 41 -6.16 27.52 -3.36
C ASP A 41 -6.81 27.09 -2.03
N LYS A 42 -8.02 26.53 -2.09
CA LYS A 42 -8.80 26.03 -0.97
C LYS A 42 -9.07 24.54 -1.07
N VAL A 43 -9.34 23.90 0.07
CA VAL A 43 -9.80 22.51 0.06
C VAL A 43 -11.21 22.44 -0.52
N ALA A 44 -11.44 21.50 -1.42
CA ALA A 44 -12.76 21.12 -1.86
C ALA A 44 -13.26 19.94 -1.00
N TYR A 45 -14.30 20.19 -0.19
CA TYR A 45 -14.87 19.21 0.70
C TYR A 45 -15.98 18.40 0.05
N ASN A 46 -16.12 17.14 0.46
CA ASN A 46 -17.24 16.27 0.06
C ASN A 46 -17.45 16.18 -1.46
N VAL A 47 -16.35 16.16 -2.23
CA VAL A 47 -16.42 16.10 -3.69
C VAL A 47 -17.15 14.84 -4.12
N SER A 48 -18.18 14.98 -4.93
CA SER A 48 -18.86 13.86 -5.56
C SER A 48 -19.12 14.10 -7.04
N LEU A 49 -19.22 13.02 -7.80
CA LEU A 49 -19.47 13.02 -9.23
C LEU A 49 -20.72 12.21 -9.53
N LYS A 50 -21.63 12.79 -10.30
CA LYS A 50 -22.87 12.15 -10.73
C LYS A 50 -23.10 12.34 -12.22
N PRO A 51 -23.46 11.30 -12.97
CA PRO A 51 -23.86 11.48 -14.36
C PRO A 51 -25.15 12.27 -14.42
N SER A 52 -25.18 13.29 -15.26
CA SER A 52 -26.37 14.06 -15.57
C SER A 52 -26.55 14.15 -17.10
N GLY A 53 -27.78 14.09 -17.62
CA GLY A 53 -28.05 14.25 -19.03
C GLY A 53 -29.21 13.38 -19.54
N ASP A 54 -29.57 13.59 -20.80
CA ASP A 54 -30.68 12.92 -21.46
C ASP A 54 -30.42 11.42 -21.53
N SER A 55 -31.16 10.70 -20.71
CA SER A 55 -30.99 9.28 -20.47
C SER A 55 -31.54 8.37 -21.56
N GLU A 56 -32.17 8.89 -22.61
CA GLU A 56 -32.87 8.06 -23.58
C GLU A 56 -31.93 7.22 -24.47
N ALA A 57 -30.67 7.58 -24.61
CA ALA A 57 -29.74 6.88 -25.49
C ALA A 57 -28.60 6.14 -24.75
N VAL A 58 -28.48 6.31 -23.44
CA VAL A 58 -27.31 5.80 -22.69
C VAL A 58 -27.73 5.22 -21.36
N ASN A 59 -27.68 3.91 -21.25
CA ASN A 59 -27.83 3.22 -19.96
C ASN A 59 -26.57 3.41 -19.14
N TRP A 60 -26.51 4.45 -18.30
CA TRP A 60 -25.41 4.73 -17.43
C TRP A 60 -25.33 3.65 -16.36
N LYS A 61 -24.40 2.75 -16.52
CA LYS A 61 -24.22 1.74 -15.50
C LYS A 61 -23.33 2.22 -14.37
N SER A 62 -22.52 3.34 -14.54
CA SER A 62 -21.77 3.76 -13.36
C SER A 62 -20.42 4.40 -13.60
N PHE A 63 -19.98 5.14 -12.63
CA PHE A 63 -18.58 5.39 -12.34
C PHE A 63 -17.94 4.12 -11.81
N LYS A 64 -16.75 3.82 -12.28
CA LYS A 64 -15.96 2.75 -11.79
C LYS A 64 -14.62 3.33 -11.37
N LEU A 65 -14.26 3.19 -10.11
CA LEU A 65 -12.89 3.39 -9.69
C LEU A 65 -12.00 2.40 -10.43
N TYR A 66 -10.85 2.84 -10.87
CA TYR A 66 -9.87 1.97 -11.51
C TYR A 66 -9.61 0.78 -10.58
N ASP A 67 -9.94 -0.43 -10.95
CA ASP A 67 -9.88 -1.66 -10.18
C ASP A 67 -11.09 -2.02 -9.30
N GLU A 68 -12.15 -1.25 -9.25
CA GLU A 68 -13.37 -1.69 -8.58
C GLU A 68 -14.28 -2.51 -9.48
N SER A 69 -14.84 -3.57 -8.92
CA SER A 69 -15.74 -4.47 -9.65
C SER A 69 -17.20 -4.03 -9.64
N LYS A 70 -17.58 -3.08 -8.79
CA LYS A 70 -18.96 -2.63 -8.62
C LYS A 70 -19.19 -1.23 -9.14
N PRO A 71 -20.12 -1.07 -10.06
CA PRO A 71 -20.54 0.22 -10.53
C PRO A 71 -21.36 1.00 -9.49
N VAL A 72 -21.18 2.31 -9.42
CA VAL A 72 -21.92 3.23 -8.55
C VAL A 72 -22.62 4.32 -9.37
N ASN A 73 -23.80 4.73 -8.94
CA ASN A 73 -24.53 5.81 -9.62
C ASN A 73 -23.98 7.20 -9.28
N GLU A 74 -23.35 7.33 -8.14
CA GLU A 74 -22.67 8.52 -7.65
C GLU A 74 -21.35 8.08 -7.05
N LEU A 75 -20.27 8.76 -7.43
CA LEU A 75 -18.94 8.50 -6.91
C LEU A 75 -18.59 9.57 -5.89
N ILE A 76 -18.42 9.17 -4.64
CA ILE A 76 -17.99 10.04 -3.55
C ILE A 76 -16.46 9.95 -3.47
N LEU A 77 -15.80 11.07 -3.69
CA LEU A 77 -14.34 11.17 -3.66
C LEU A 77 -13.84 11.64 -2.29
N GLY A 78 -14.67 12.35 -1.51
CA GLY A 78 -14.26 13.01 -0.28
C GLY A 78 -13.55 14.33 -0.55
N ASP A 79 -12.60 14.69 0.31
CA ASP A 79 -11.93 15.98 0.27
C ASP A 79 -10.73 15.95 -0.68
N ILE A 80 -10.60 17.00 -1.50
CA ILE A 80 -9.45 17.16 -2.41
C ILE A 80 -8.68 18.41 -2.00
N PRO A 81 -7.39 18.28 -1.60
CA PRO A 81 -6.56 19.41 -1.21
C PRO A 81 -6.41 20.46 -2.34
N PRO A 82 -5.99 21.69 -1.99
CA PRO A 82 -5.71 22.75 -2.96
C PRO A 82 -4.69 22.32 -4.00
N ASN A 83 -4.90 22.73 -5.25
CA ASN A 83 -3.95 22.48 -6.35
C ASN A 83 -3.50 21.01 -6.46
N SER A 84 -4.43 20.07 -6.21
CA SER A 84 -4.14 18.64 -6.14
C SER A 84 -5.10 17.81 -6.95
N TYR A 85 -4.62 16.67 -7.44
CA TYR A 85 -5.48 15.63 -8.01
C TYR A 85 -6.14 14.81 -6.91
N PHE A 86 -7.30 14.26 -7.23
CA PHE A 86 -7.89 13.20 -6.41
C PHE A 86 -6.94 12.01 -6.35
N GLU A 87 -6.64 11.56 -5.16
CA GLU A 87 -5.82 10.38 -4.87
C GLU A 87 -6.73 9.24 -4.42
N GLY A 88 -6.79 8.17 -5.19
CA GLY A 88 -7.54 6.99 -4.83
C GLY A 88 -6.78 6.09 -3.86
N GLU A 89 -7.50 5.26 -3.14
CA GLU A 89 -6.92 4.18 -2.33
C GLU A 89 -7.18 2.83 -3.00
N LYS A 90 -6.13 2.05 -3.19
CA LYS A 90 -6.23 0.67 -3.63
C LYS A 90 -5.93 -0.29 -2.50
N THR A 91 -6.85 -1.21 -2.25
CA THR A 91 -6.66 -2.30 -1.29
C THR A 91 -6.31 -3.59 -2.02
N ASN A 92 -5.10 -4.09 -1.80
CA ASN A 92 -4.66 -5.37 -2.33
C ASN A 92 -4.67 -6.41 -1.20
N LYS A 93 -5.54 -7.40 -1.29
CA LYS A 93 -5.41 -8.63 -0.53
C LYS A 93 -4.38 -9.49 -1.26
N ILE A 94 -3.25 -9.70 -0.63
CA ILE A 94 -2.13 -10.39 -1.28
C ILE A 94 -2.41 -11.89 -1.31
N GLU A 95 -2.47 -12.44 -2.51
CA GLU A 95 -2.48 -13.88 -2.74
C GLU A 95 -1.04 -14.34 -2.93
N PHE A 96 -0.58 -15.22 -2.06
CA PHE A 96 0.78 -15.76 -2.10
C PHE A 96 0.88 -16.90 -3.10
N ILE A 97 0.80 -16.55 -4.37
CA ILE A 97 0.94 -17.50 -5.48
C ILE A 97 2.31 -17.28 -6.12
N LYS A 98 3.11 -18.33 -6.14
CA LYS A 98 4.39 -18.30 -6.84
C LYS A 98 4.16 -18.05 -8.33
N ASP A 99 5.00 -17.23 -8.93
CA ASP A 99 5.01 -16.96 -10.38
C ASP A 99 3.75 -16.23 -10.92
N ASN A 100 2.97 -15.55 -10.06
CA ASN A 100 1.83 -14.72 -10.49
C ASN A 100 2.21 -13.28 -10.91
N GLY A 101 3.51 -12.97 -10.98
CA GLY A 101 4.02 -11.64 -11.30
C GLY A 101 3.97 -10.61 -10.16
N LEU A 102 3.37 -10.95 -9.02
CA LEU A 102 3.34 -10.08 -7.85
C LEU A 102 4.67 -10.10 -7.10
N PHE A 103 5.25 -11.28 -6.93
CA PHE A 103 6.47 -11.50 -6.18
C PHE A 103 7.65 -11.82 -7.09
N ARG A 104 8.80 -11.26 -6.74
CA ARG A 104 10.09 -11.68 -7.26
C ARG A 104 10.99 -12.09 -6.09
N GLU A 105 11.44 -13.34 -6.09
CA GLU A 105 12.43 -13.81 -5.13
C GLU A 105 13.78 -13.17 -5.46
N VAL A 106 14.33 -12.40 -4.50
CA VAL A 106 15.63 -11.74 -4.65
C VAL A 106 16.74 -12.70 -4.20
N TRP A 107 16.54 -13.32 -3.04
CA TRP A 107 17.38 -14.39 -2.52
C TRP A 107 16.61 -15.22 -1.49
N ASN A 108 17.04 -16.46 -1.27
CA ASN A 108 16.46 -17.39 -0.33
C ASN A 108 17.48 -18.45 0.08
N THR A 109 17.62 -18.69 1.39
CA THR A 109 18.49 -19.73 1.96
C THR A 109 17.71 -20.79 2.74
N GLY A 110 16.38 -20.65 2.82
CA GLY A 110 15.49 -21.59 3.46
C GLY A 110 14.55 -22.26 2.44
N LYS A 111 13.42 -22.74 2.93
CA LYS A 111 12.31 -23.23 2.12
C LYS A 111 11.13 -22.29 2.24
N ILE A 112 10.49 -21.95 1.14
CA ILE A 112 9.26 -21.17 1.09
C ILE A 112 8.12 -22.08 0.66
N GLU A 113 7.06 -22.12 1.45
CA GLU A 113 5.79 -22.74 1.09
C GLU A 113 4.77 -21.65 0.79
N TRP A 114 4.18 -21.76 -0.40
CA TRP A 114 3.23 -20.78 -0.91
C TRP A 114 1.81 -21.33 -0.77
N HIS A 115 0.95 -20.56 -0.10
CA HIS A 115 -0.47 -20.84 0.05
C HIS A 115 -1.25 -19.59 -0.33
N THR A 116 -2.45 -19.71 -0.86
CA THR A 116 -3.21 -18.54 -1.36
C THR A 116 -3.32 -17.42 -0.33
N SER A 117 -3.59 -17.74 0.93
CA SER A 117 -3.78 -16.74 2.00
C SER A 117 -2.56 -16.56 2.90
N SER A 118 -1.50 -17.34 2.72
CA SER A 118 -0.31 -17.27 3.57
C SER A 118 0.97 -17.67 2.83
N ILE A 119 2.09 -17.23 3.38
CA ILE A 119 3.42 -17.67 2.98
C ILE A 119 4.15 -18.15 4.21
N LYS A 120 4.67 -19.37 4.15
CA LYS A 120 5.40 -20.01 5.25
C LYS A 120 6.88 -20.15 4.88
N PHE A 121 7.71 -19.58 5.71
CA PHE A 121 9.15 -19.67 5.62
C PHE A 121 9.64 -20.73 6.60
N ILE A 122 10.41 -21.68 6.11
CA ILE A 122 10.88 -22.83 6.90
C ILE A 122 12.40 -22.78 6.93
N LYS A 123 12.97 -22.95 8.10
CA LYS A 123 14.40 -23.02 8.30
C LYS A 123 14.98 -24.24 7.58
N ASN A 124 16.10 -24.03 6.88
CA ASN A 124 16.86 -25.13 6.34
C ASN A 124 17.70 -25.78 7.46
N THR A 125 17.36 -27.00 7.83
CA THR A 125 18.03 -27.74 8.92
C THR A 125 19.42 -28.26 8.57
N GLY A 126 19.82 -28.15 7.28
CA GLY A 126 21.11 -28.63 6.79
C GLY A 126 22.27 -27.61 6.87
N ASP A 127 21.96 -26.33 7.06
CA ASP A 127 23.00 -25.29 7.14
C ASP A 127 23.46 -25.12 8.58
N GLY A 128 24.74 -25.41 8.84
CA GLY A 128 25.37 -25.22 10.15
C GLY A 128 25.42 -23.77 10.66
N SER A 129 24.95 -22.79 9.88
CA SER A 129 24.89 -21.37 10.24
C SER A 129 23.78 -21.03 11.23
N GLY A 130 22.81 -21.92 11.42
CA GLY A 130 21.70 -21.70 12.35
C GLY A 130 20.67 -20.63 11.91
N ILE A 131 20.87 -19.94 10.81
CA ILE A 131 20.02 -18.86 10.31
C ILE A 131 19.55 -19.18 8.91
N SER A 132 18.27 -19.00 8.64
CA SER A 132 17.70 -19.01 7.29
C SER A 132 16.93 -17.72 7.04
N GLY A 133 16.93 -17.25 5.81
CA GLY A 133 16.22 -16.04 5.45
C GLY A 133 15.85 -16.00 3.97
N ALA A 134 15.01 -15.05 3.60
CA ALA A 134 14.76 -14.69 2.20
C ALA A 134 14.32 -13.24 2.07
N ARG A 135 14.42 -12.73 0.85
CA ARG A 135 13.86 -11.46 0.42
C ARG A 135 12.96 -11.65 -0.79
N LEU A 136 11.76 -11.14 -0.66
CA LEU A 136 10.76 -11.08 -1.72
C LEU A 136 10.51 -9.61 -2.06
N ALA A 137 10.65 -9.25 -3.33
CA ALA A 137 10.18 -7.97 -3.84
C ALA A 137 8.70 -8.10 -4.23
N LEU A 138 7.87 -7.11 -3.85
CA LEU A 138 6.47 -7.03 -4.25
C LEU A 138 6.33 -6.16 -5.52
N ASP A 139 7.05 -6.55 -6.58
CA ASP A 139 7.17 -5.77 -7.83
C ASP A 139 5.80 -5.53 -8.50
N GLY A 140 4.86 -6.45 -8.37
CA GLY A 140 3.51 -6.30 -8.93
C GLY A 140 2.66 -5.19 -8.32
N LEU A 141 3.08 -4.63 -7.18
CA LEU A 141 2.43 -3.45 -6.60
C LEU A 141 2.98 -2.12 -7.17
N GLY A 142 4.09 -2.16 -7.89
CA GLY A 142 4.76 -0.98 -8.41
C GLY A 142 5.49 -0.16 -7.33
N LEU A 143 5.67 1.13 -7.60
CA LEU A 143 6.30 2.06 -6.67
C LEU A 143 5.26 2.70 -5.76
N LEU A 144 5.48 2.66 -4.46
CA LEU A 144 4.53 3.05 -3.43
C LEU A 144 5.09 4.22 -2.59
N LYS A 145 4.25 5.23 -2.34
CA LYS A 145 4.57 6.37 -1.48
C LYS A 145 3.87 6.27 -0.14
N THR A 146 2.58 5.96 -0.18
CA THR A 146 1.72 5.79 0.99
C THR A 146 1.36 4.33 1.14
N LEU A 147 1.39 3.83 2.36
CA LEU A 147 1.17 2.43 2.67
C LEU A 147 0.37 2.28 3.96
N ASP A 148 -0.59 1.35 3.95
CA ASP A 148 -1.21 0.80 5.15
C ASP A 148 -1.16 -0.73 5.02
N VAL A 149 -0.25 -1.35 5.73
CA VAL A 149 0.05 -2.78 5.63
C VAL A 149 -0.42 -3.49 6.88
N SER A 150 -1.19 -4.55 6.73
CA SER A 150 -1.64 -5.38 7.84
C SER A 150 -1.51 -6.87 7.54
N PHE A 151 -1.15 -7.65 8.54
CA PHE A 151 -0.97 -9.10 8.43
C PHE A 151 -1.02 -9.78 9.80
N LYS A 152 -1.19 -11.09 9.80
CA LYS A 152 -0.99 -11.93 10.99
C LYS A 152 0.29 -12.73 10.86
N THR A 153 0.90 -13.06 12.00
CA THR A 153 2.08 -13.91 12.04
C THR A 153 1.82 -15.13 12.89
N LYS A 154 2.35 -16.26 12.45
CA LYS A 154 2.40 -17.49 13.22
C LYS A 154 3.82 -18.05 13.19
N MET A 155 4.31 -18.52 14.32
CA MET A 155 5.63 -19.11 14.44
C MET A 155 5.57 -20.50 15.04
N GLU A 156 6.34 -21.41 14.47
CA GLU A 156 6.63 -22.70 15.06
C GLU A 156 8.06 -22.66 15.65
N VAL A 157 8.19 -23.12 16.88
CA VAL A 157 9.44 -23.06 17.62
C VAL A 157 9.77 -24.42 18.19
N ASP A 158 11.03 -24.76 18.23
CA ASP A 158 11.53 -25.94 18.94
C ASP A 158 11.85 -25.57 20.41
N LEU A 159 11.01 -26.05 21.31
CA LEU A 159 11.12 -25.75 22.73
C LEU A 159 12.36 -26.37 23.41
N SER A 160 13.09 -27.25 22.75
CA SER A 160 14.31 -27.86 23.29
C SER A 160 15.51 -26.92 23.24
N PHE A 161 15.45 -25.83 22.49
CA PHE A 161 16.53 -24.85 22.40
C PHE A 161 16.36 -23.75 23.47
N GLU A 162 17.33 -23.61 24.35
CA GLU A 162 17.34 -22.61 25.43
C GLU A 162 17.83 -21.21 25.02
N ASN A 163 18.29 -21.03 23.78
CA ASN A 163 18.99 -19.82 23.36
C ASN A 163 18.10 -18.69 22.84
N PHE A 164 18.59 -17.47 22.98
CA PHE A 164 18.01 -16.13 22.78
C PHE A 164 17.66 -15.77 21.34
N ASP A 165 16.95 -16.63 20.65
CA ASP A 165 16.73 -16.47 19.23
C ASP A 165 15.63 -15.45 18.91
N THR A 166 15.90 -14.62 17.93
CA THR A 166 15.00 -13.56 17.49
C THR A 166 14.61 -13.78 16.05
N THR A 167 13.35 -14.11 15.81
CA THR A 167 12.81 -14.07 14.45
C THR A 167 12.53 -12.64 14.04
N ILE A 168 12.89 -12.31 12.84
CA ILE A 168 12.80 -10.96 12.28
C ILE A 168 11.96 -11.00 11.00
N ILE A 169 10.98 -10.11 10.95
CA ILE A 169 10.24 -9.74 9.74
C ILE A 169 10.56 -8.29 9.45
N ASN A 170 10.97 -8.00 8.25
CA ASN A 170 11.25 -6.64 7.82
C ASN A 170 10.44 -6.29 6.59
N PHE A 171 10.01 -5.06 6.55
CA PHE A 171 9.43 -4.43 5.37
C PHE A 171 10.31 -3.26 4.94
N PRO A 172 11.30 -3.48 4.08
CA PRO A 172 11.98 -2.40 3.39
C PRO A 172 11.01 -1.69 2.46
N ILE A 173 10.91 -0.37 2.59
CA ILE A 173 9.94 0.48 1.90
C ILE A 173 10.62 1.71 1.31
N ARG A 174 10.00 2.28 0.26
CA ARG A 174 10.56 3.41 -0.49
C ARG A 174 12.00 3.18 -0.93
N MET A 175 12.30 1.92 -1.22
CA MET A 175 13.62 1.53 -1.69
C MET A 175 13.88 2.13 -3.07
N ASN A 176 15.02 2.78 -3.23
CA ASN A 176 15.42 3.24 -4.55
C ASN A 176 15.75 2.03 -5.45
N SER A 177 15.43 2.14 -6.73
CA SER A 177 15.59 1.07 -7.72
C SER A 177 17.04 0.85 -8.19
N ASN A 178 17.97 1.69 -7.77
CA ASN A 178 19.36 1.59 -8.15
C ASN A 178 20.09 0.57 -7.27
N ASN A 179 21.26 0.10 -7.70
CA ASN A 179 22.08 -0.94 -7.05
C ASN A 179 22.34 -0.73 -5.54
N ASN A 180 21.92 0.39 -4.99
CA ASN A 180 21.95 0.75 -3.59
C ASN A 180 20.54 0.78 -3.00
N LEU A 181 19.85 -0.34 -2.92
CA LEU A 181 18.50 -0.49 -2.35
C LEU A 181 18.35 0.08 -0.94
N LYS A 182 18.54 1.39 -0.79
CA LYS A 182 18.38 2.11 0.49
C LYS A 182 17.01 2.76 0.58
N GLY A 183 16.47 2.79 1.76
CA GLY A 183 15.18 3.40 2.07
C GLY A 183 14.88 3.35 3.55
N TYR A 184 13.61 3.24 3.89
CA TYR A 184 13.21 2.90 5.25
C TYR A 184 13.04 1.39 5.40
N CYS A 185 13.20 0.90 6.63
CA CYS A 185 12.90 -0.47 6.97
C CYS A 185 12.09 -0.52 8.25
N ILE A 186 10.87 -1.06 8.19
CA ILE A 186 10.05 -1.34 9.37
C ILE A 186 10.33 -2.77 9.78
N SER A 187 10.86 -2.95 10.99
CA SER A 187 11.33 -4.22 11.51
C SER A 187 10.50 -4.69 12.68
N PHE A 188 10.10 -5.94 12.65
CA PHE A 188 9.40 -6.62 13.73
C PHE A 188 10.25 -7.79 14.21
N ARG A 189 10.43 -7.90 15.52
CA ARG A 189 11.23 -8.94 16.15
C ARG A 189 10.46 -9.60 17.27
N ARG A 190 10.65 -10.90 17.41
CA ARG A 190 10.20 -11.66 18.55
C ARG A 190 11.41 -12.25 19.27
N ARG A 191 11.48 -12.04 20.57
CA ARG A 191 12.45 -12.74 21.42
C ARG A 191 11.73 -13.86 22.18
N ARG A 192 12.18 -15.08 21.94
CA ARG A 192 11.54 -16.27 22.44
C ARG A 192 11.69 -16.48 23.93
N SER A 193 12.89 -16.24 24.45
CA SER A 193 13.25 -16.52 25.84
C SER A 193 12.30 -15.89 26.87
N ASP A 194 11.68 -14.78 26.54
CA ASP A 194 10.79 -14.02 27.42
C ASP A 194 9.50 -13.53 26.76
N ASN A 195 9.18 -14.06 25.59
CA ASN A 195 7.97 -13.72 24.84
C ASN A 195 7.78 -12.22 24.56
N LYS A 196 8.85 -11.50 24.30
CA LYS A 196 8.81 -10.08 24.03
C LYS A 196 8.75 -9.76 22.56
N PHE A 197 8.02 -8.68 22.26
CA PHE A 197 7.90 -8.09 20.94
C PHE A 197 8.71 -6.80 20.85
N TYR A 198 9.25 -6.54 19.69
CA TYR A 198 9.98 -5.31 19.40
C TYR A 198 9.63 -4.86 17.99
N ALA A 199 9.31 -3.57 17.83
CA ALA A 199 9.15 -2.95 16.54
C ALA A 199 10.07 -1.73 16.42
N ALA A 200 10.60 -1.50 15.23
CA ALA A 200 11.53 -0.40 14.99
C ALA A 200 11.39 0.15 13.55
N ILE A 201 11.74 1.42 13.41
CA ILE A 201 11.85 2.14 12.14
C ILE A 201 13.32 2.47 11.93
N TYR A 202 13.87 1.97 10.84
CA TYR A 202 15.25 2.22 10.41
C TYR A 202 15.25 3.07 9.14
N LYS A 203 16.31 3.84 8.95
CA LYS A 203 16.59 4.67 7.77
C LYS A 203 17.94 4.34 7.19
N ASP A 204 18.11 4.54 5.89
CA ASP A 204 19.33 4.25 5.13
C ASP A 204 19.76 2.77 5.13
N GLY A 205 18.87 1.88 5.54
CA GLY A 205 19.13 0.45 5.53
C GLY A 205 18.78 -0.20 4.21
N LYS A 206 19.55 -1.20 3.84
CA LYS A 206 19.25 -2.10 2.71
C LYS A 206 18.37 -3.28 3.12
N GLY A 207 18.05 -3.39 4.42
CA GLY A 207 17.42 -4.57 5.00
C GLY A 207 18.36 -5.76 5.05
N MET A 208 17.87 -6.96 4.79
CA MET A 208 18.72 -8.15 4.66
C MET A 208 19.22 -8.24 3.23
N ILE A 209 20.55 -8.24 3.04
CA ILE A 209 21.21 -8.35 1.73
C ILE A 209 21.39 -9.83 1.38
N ASP A 210 21.77 -10.63 2.35
CA ASP A 210 21.85 -12.09 2.28
C ASP A 210 21.71 -12.69 3.70
N ASN A 211 21.98 -13.98 3.88
CA ASN A 211 21.88 -14.65 5.17
C ASN A 211 22.93 -14.20 6.22
N GLN A 212 23.96 -13.50 5.81
CA GLN A 212 25.07 -13.05 6.67
C GLN A 212 25.18 -11.53 6.77
N ASP A 213 24.81 -10.82 5.68
CA ASP A 213 24.95 -9.37 5.60
C ASP A 213 23.60 -8.67 5.84
N ARG A 214 23.55 -7.86 6.90
CA ARG A 214 22.37 -7.14 7.37
C ARG A 214 22.72 -5.68 7.53
N ASP A 215 22.16 -4.87 6.69
CA ASP A 215 22.27 -3.41 6.80
C ASP A 215 20.88 -2.83 7.10
N TYR A 216 20.52 -2.78 8.36
CA TYR A 216 19.25 -2.15 8.77
C TYR A 216 19.31 -0.63 8.76
N GLY A 217 20.53 -0.06 8.58
CA GLY A 217 20.73 1.37 8.65
C GLY A 217 20.64 1.93 10.09
N VAL A 218 20.24 3.19 10.19
CA VAL A 218 20.12 3.90 11.46
C VAL A 218 18.75 3.65 12.09
N ASN A 219 18.71 3.12 13.30
CA ASN A 219 17.48 2.99 14.07
C ASN A 219 17.00 4.38 14.52
N LEU A 220 15.92 4.86 13.96
CA LEU A 220 15.33 6.15 14.31
C LEU A 220 14.49 6.06 15.58
N TYR A 221 13.55 5.11 15.60
CA TYR A 221 12.58 4.91 16.67
C TYR A 221 12.29 3.42 16.89
N ASN A 222 11.99 3.06 18.13
CA ASN A 222 11.62 1.69 18.49
C ASN A 222 10.70 1.63 19.71
N THR A 223 10.02 0.49 19.89
CA THR A 223 9.16 0.24 21.06
C THR A 223 9.95 -0.11 22.33
N GLY A 224 11.23 -0.47 22.21
CA GLY A 224 11.86 -1.35 23.18
C GLY A 224 11.23 -2.75 23.18
N TRP A 225 11.66 -3.61 24.08
CA TRP A 225 11.07 -4.93 24.25
C TRP A 225 9.82 -4.82 25.11
N ILE A 226 8.65 -5.11 24.53
CA ILE A 226 7.36 -5.08 25.23
C ILE A 226 6.83 -6.49 25.47
N ASN A 227 6.21 -6.71 26.65
CA ASN A 227 5.58 -7.97 27.03
C ASN A 227 4.23 -8.07 26.32
N SER A 228 4.12 -8.83 25.27
CA SER A 228 2.82 -8.94 24.60
C SER A 228 2.76 -9.91 23.45
N TYR A 229 3.64 -10.88 23.35
CA TYR A 229 3.62 -11.77 22.21
C TYR A 229 2.94 -13.12 22.54
N ASN A 230 1.71 -13.28 22.06
CA ASN A 230 1.08 -14.59 21.86
C ASN A 230 1.22 -14.96 20.37
N GLU A 231 1.06 -16.22 20.01
CA GLU A 231 1.42 -16.77 18.70
C GLU A 231 0.69 -16.13 17.51
N ASP A 232 -0.51 -15.58 17.69
CA ASP A 232 -1.36 -15.05 16.63
C ASP A 232 -1.59 -13.54 16.77
N LYS A 233 -0.60 -12.73 16.47
CA LYS A 233 -0.72 -11.28 16.52
C LYS A 233 -1.06 -10.66 15.17
N THR A 234 -1.94 -9.67 15.20
CA THR A 234 -2.18 -8.79 14.07
C THR A 234 -1.22 -7.61 14.15
N ILE A 235 -0.36 -7.49 13.16
CA ILE A 235 0.57 -6.38 13.01
C ILE A 235 0.04 -5.49 11.89
N ARG A 236 0.06 -4.17 12.11
CA ARG A 236 -0.24 -3.17 11.09
C ARG A 236 0.75 -2.03 11.19
N PHE A 237 1.12 -1.47 10.07
CA PHE A 237 1.88 -0.24 10.02
C PHE A 237 1.38 0.67 8.89
N LYS A 238 1.52 1.96 9.11
CA LYS A 238 1.19 2.98 8.11
C LYS A 238 2.42 3.82 7.80
N VAL A 239 2.51 4.23 6.55
CA VAL A 239 3.51 5.16 6.05
C VAL A 239 2.84 6.14 5.12
N TRP A 240 3.01 7.42 5.38
CA TRP A 240 2.48 8.49 4.52
C TRP A 240 3.41 9.71 4.58
N ASN A 241 3.07 10.79 3.92
CA ASN A 241 3.76 12.06 4.08
C ASN A 241 2.82 13.08 4.72
N THR A 242 3.39 14.00 5.51
CA THR A 242 2.68 15.22 5.94
C THR A 242 2.42 16.13 4.74
N LEU A 243 1.62 17.17 4.95
CA LEU A 243 1.42 18.24 3.95
C LEU A 243 2.74 18.88 3.51
N ASP A 244 3.71 19.00 4.44
CA ASP A 244 5.06 19.49 4.16
C ASP A 244 5.98 18.41 3.55
N ASN A 245 5.39 17.33 3.06
CA ASN A 245 6.07 16.22 2.41
C ASN A 245 7.13 15.51 3.30
N LYS A 246 6.89 15.41 4.62
CA LYS A 246 7.75 14.68 5.55
C LYS A 246 7.22 13.27 5.78
N PRO A 247 8.07 12.22 5.74
CA PRO A 247 7.64 10.85 5.98
C PRO A 247 7.13 10.65 7.41
N CYS A 248 5.97 10.01 7.51
CA CYS A 248 5.30 9.67 8.76
C CYS A 248 5.13 8.17 8.89
N PHE A 249 5.17 7.68 10.14
CA PHE A 249 5.05 6.26 10.45
C PHE A 249 4.21 6.03 11.69
N GLU A 250 3.36 5.02 11.64
CA GLU A 250 2.63 4.46 12.77
C GLU A 250 2.74 2.95 12.76
N ILE A 251 2.82 2.35 13.95
CA ILE A 251 2.87 0.90 14.12
C ILE A 251 1.79 0.49 15.12
N TYR A 252 1.08 -0.57 14.79
CA TYR A 252 -0.01 -1.12 15.59
C TYR A 252 0.24 -2.60 15.88
N LEU A 253 -0.12 -3.03 17.08
CA LEU A 253 -0.17 -4.42 17.49
C LEU A 253 -1.57 -4.71 18.02
N ASP A 254 -2.26 -5.72 17.45
CA ASP A 254 -3.67 -6.04 17.78
C ASP A 254 -4.59 -4.81 17.74
N ASN A 255 -4.45 -3.98 16.72
CA ASN A 255 -5.15 -2.71 16.52
C ASN A 255 -4.85 -1.61 17.55
N GLN A 256 -3.92 -1.82 18.48
CA GLN A 256 -3.47 -0.80 19.41
C GLN A 256 -2.26 -0.06 18.82
N LEU A 257 -2.37 1.27 18.72
CA LEU A 257 -1.27 2.13 18.28
C LEU A 257 -0.15 2.11 19.32
N LEU A 258 1.06 1.77 18.88
CA LEU A 258 2.21 1.63 19.76
C LEU A 258 2.90 2.97 20.02
N THR A 259 3.40 3.13 21.24
CA THR A 259 4.31 4.22 21.58
C THR A 259 5.74 3.82 21.23
N LEU A 260 6.41 4.66 20.47
CA LEU A 260 7.78 4.51 20.02
C LEU A 260 8.68 5.54 20.73
N ARG A 261 9.90 5.18 21.04
CA ARG A 261 10.91 6.05 21.64
C ARG A 261 12.02 6.34 20.64
N LYS A 262 12.49 7.58 20.63
CA LYS A 262 13.61 7.98 19.77
C LYS A 262 14.88 7.29 20.23
N THR A 263 15.62 6.66 19.30
CA THR A 263 16.81 5.87 19.68
C THR A 263 17.94 6.76 20.20
N SER A 264 18.10 7.94 19.62
CA SER A 264 19.11 8.92 20.07
C SER A 264 18.77 9.59 21.42
N ASN A 265 17.49 9.57 21.84
CA ASN A 265 17.03 10.10 23.11
C ASN A 265 15.76 9.38 23.56
N VAL A 266 15.92 8.37 24.40
CA VAL A 266 14.85 7.47 24.86
C VAL A 266 13.76 8.17 25.68
N SER A 267 13.98 9.38 26.16
CA SER A 267 12.97 10.20 26.85
C SER A 267 11.95 10.81 25.89
N ILE A 268 12.27 10.89 24.60
CA ILE A 268 11.34 11.36 23.57
C ILE A 268 10.51 10.16 23.12
N THR A 269 9.20 10.24 23.35
CA THR A 269 8.25 9.20 22.94
C THR A 269 7.15 9.80 22.07
N THR A 270 6.67 9.02 21.11
CA THR A 270 5.59 9.41 20.21
C THR A 270 4.82 8.19 19.73
N THR A 271 3.59 8.37 19.32
CA THR A 271 2.81 7.34 18.63
C THR A 271 2.89 7.48 17.10
N THR A 272 3.14 8.71 16.62
CA THR A 272 3.36 9.01 15.21
C THR A 272 4.78 9.56 15.04
N VAL A 273 5.60 8.84 14.31
CA VAL A 273 6.97 9.26 14.00
C VAL A 273 6.96 10.12 12.74
N ILE A 274 7.60 11.29 12.80
CA ILE A 274 7.84 12.15 11.65
C ILE A 274 9.34 12.28 11.47
N ASP A 275 9.86 11.99 10.27
CA ASP A 275 11.25 12.24 9.93
C ASP A 275 11.39 13.62 9.31
N GLU A 276 11.56 14.64 10.18
CA GLU A 276 11.64 16.04 9.81
C GLU A 276 12.88 16.37 8.94
N GLU A 277 13.93 15.58 9.06
CA GLU A 277 15.21 15.81 8.39
C GLU A 277 15.31 15.12 7.01
N GLU A 278 14.25 14.37 6.63
CA GLU A 278 14.30 13.59 5.41
C GLU A 278 14.23 14.47 4.15
N THR A 279 15.13 14.19 3.21
CA THR A 279 15.18 14.83 1.90
C THR A 279 15.37 13.85 0.74
N THR A 280 15.68 12.59 1.02
CA THR A 280 16.08 11.58 0.02
C THR A 280 14.94 10.63 -0.37
N TYR A 281 14.16 10.16 0.63
CA TYR A 281 13.14 9.11 0.45
C TYR A 281 11.71 9.67 0.42
N LEU A 282 11.53 10.84 -0.21
CA LEU A 282 10.25 11.51 -0.34
C LEU A 282 9.37 10.94 -1.46
N ASN A 283 10.01 10.30 -2.42
CA ASN A 283 9.36 9.75 -3.60
C ASN A 283 8.88 8.31 -3.39
N PRO A 284 7.92 7.84 -4.21
CA PRO A 284 7.54 6.44 -4.25
C PRO A 284 8.73 5.52 -4.50
N GLY A 285 8.72 4.35 -3.86
CA GLY A 285 9.76 3.33 -4.02
C GLY A 285 9.20 1.93 -3.84
N GLY A 286 10.03 0.91 -4.03
CA GLY A 286 9.65 -0.48 -3.92
C GLY A 286 9.30 -0.90 -2.50
N LEU A 287 8.43 -1.91 -2.38
CA LEU A 287 8.12 -2.62 -1.15
C LEU A 287 8.73 -4.02 -1.20
N PHE A 288 9.37 -4.40 -0.12
CA PHE A 288 9.96 -5.73 0.03
C PHE A 288 9.47 -6.39 1.31
N LEU A 289 9.51 -7.70 1.33
CA LEU A 289 9.29 -8.53 2.49
C LEU A 289 10.56 -9.34 2.74
N ASP A 290 11.23 -9.06 3.83
CA ASP A 290 12.38 -9.81 4.29
C ASP A 290 12.03 -10.62 5.53
N TYR A 291 12.58 -11.80 5.66
CA TYR A 291 12.50 -12.53 6.92
C TYR A 291 13.83 -13.18 7.27
N SER A 292 13.99 -13.44 8.56
CA SER A 292 15.14 -14.18 9.11
C SER A 292 14.67 -15.07 10.26
N ILE A 293 14.94 -16.36 10.14
CA ILE A 293 14.65 -17.36 11.15
C ILE A 293 15.99 -17.80 11.78
N TRP A 294 16.04 -17.75 13.10
CA TRP A 294 17.24 -18.05 13.85
C TRP A 294 17.21 -19.45 14.45
N ASN A 295 18.28 -19.83 15.20
CA ASN A 295 18.36 -21.10 15.91
C ASN A 295 17.15 -21.29 16.84
N GLY A 296 16.58 -22.51 16.86
CA GLY A 296 15.43 -22.85 17.69
C GLY A 296 14.07 -22.49 17.10
N ASP A 297 13.98 -21.58 16.15
CA ASP A 297 12.77 -21.37 15.39
C ASP A 297 12.70 -22.34 14.21
N ILE A 298 11.54 -22.94 13.96
CA ILE A 298 11.32 -23.91 12.88
C ILE A 298 10.78 -23.20 11.64
N SER A 299 9.74 -22.41 11.83
CA SER A 299 9.10 -21.70 10.73
C SER A 299 8.43 -20.41 11.18
N LEU A 300 8.23 -19.53 10.20
CA LEU A 300 7.45 -18.30 10.32
C LEU A 300 6.43 -18.27 9.21
N GLU A 301 5.18 -18.00 9.53
CA GLU A 301 4.10 -17.83 8.57
C GLU A 301 3.55 -16.40 8.63
N ILE A 302 3.35 -15.79 7.47
CA ILE A 302 2.65 -14.52 7.29
C ILE A 302 1.31 -14.83 6.64
N ILE A 303 0.23 -14.39 7.27
CA ILE A 303 -1.13 -14.77 6.91
C ILE A 303 -1.93 -13.49 6.63
N ASN A 304 -2.75 -13.55 5.57
CA ASN A 304 -3.67 -12.49 5.20
C ASN A 304 -3.00 -11.11 5.09
N LEU A 305 -1.90 -11.04 4.33
CA LEU A 305 -1.24 -9.76 4.05
C LEU A 305 -2.15 -8.87 3.21
N VAL A 306 -2.45 -7.70 3.72
CA VAL A 306 -3.22 -6.66 3.02
C VAL A 306 -2.32 -5.44 2.88
N VAL A 307 -2.21 -4.91 1.68
CA VAL A 307 -1.49 -3.69 1.36
C VAL A 307 -2.47 -2.69 0.76
N LYS A 308 -2.73 -1.61 1.48
CA LYS A 308 -3.45 -0.45 0.96
C LYS A 308 -2.44 0.62 0.59
N HIS A 309 -2.64 1.26 -0.51
CA HIS A 309 -1.79 2.35 -0.96
C HIS A 309 -2.59 3.39 -1.73
N GLU A 310 -2.14 4.61 -1.72
CA GLU A 310 -2.68 5.67 -2.54
C GLU A 310 -2.26 5.49 -4.00
N ILE A 311 -3.17 5.84 -4.90
CA ILE A 311 -2.91 5.94 -6.32
C ILE A 311 -2.90 7.44 -6.64
N PRO A 312 -1.70 8.06 -6.78
CA PRO A 312 -1.62 9.47 -7.12
C PRO A 312 -2.24 9.70 -8.51
N GLU A 313 -2.89 10.85 -8.68
CA GLU A 313 -3.58 11.22 -9.91
C GLU A 313 -4.55 10.12 -10.41
N HIS A 314 -5.40 9.63 -9.52
CA HIS A 314 -6.26 8.48 -9.78
C HIS A 314 -7.12 8.67 -11.03
N LEU A 315 -7.03 7.71 -11.95
CA LEU A 315 -7.85 7.66 -13.14
C LEU A 315 -9.23 7.05 -12.82
N ILE A 316 -10.26 7.84 -12.98
CA ILE A 316 -11.64 7.41 -12.84
C ILE A 316 -12.15 6.89 -14.18
N ALA A 317 -12.66 5.67 -14.19
CA ALA A 317 -13.28 5.08 -15.37
C ALA A 317 -14.78 5.28 -15.35
N MET A 318 -15.30 5.88 -16.40
CA MET A 318 -16.72 5.99 -16.64
C MET A 318 -17.13 5.08 -17.80
N GLN A 319 -18.10 4.22 -17.55
CA GLN A 319 -18.58 3.24 -18.54
C GLN A 319 -20.01 3.53 -18.93
N THR A 320 -20.30 3.37 -20.21
CA THR A 320 -21.66 3.35 -20.73
C THR A 320 -21.91 2.10 -21.56
N THR A 321 -23.15 1.62 -21.57
CA THR A 321 -23.60 0.56 -22.44
C THR A 321 -24.81 1.09 -23.18
N VAL A 322 -24.80 1.02 -24.51
CA VAL A 322 -25.90 1.42 -25.35
C VAL A 322 -26.83 0.24 -25.56
N ASP A 323 -28.12 0.40 -25.30
CA ASP A 323 -29.12 -0.63 -25.53
C ASP A 323 -29.37 -0.89 -27.01
N TYR A 324 -29.83 -2.10 -27.35
CA TYR A 324 -30.03 -2.55 -28.72
C TYR A 324 -31.05 -1.70 -29.50
N GLU A 325 -31.98 -1.04 -28.82
CA GLU A 325 -33.02 -0.21 -29.45
C GLU A 325 -32.51 1.20 -29.83
N ALA A 326 -31.39 1.63 -29.31
CA ALA A 326 -30.80 2.94 -29.58
C ALA A 326 -29.86 2.93 -30.81
N ILE A 327 -30.07 2.07 -31.77
CA ILE A 327 -29.21 1.91 -32.98
C ILE A 327 -29.38 3.07 -33.95
N ASN A 328 -29.13 4.26 -33.54
CA ASN A 328 -28.87 5.35 -34.44
C ASN A 328 -27.48 5.90 -34.18
N ASN A 329 -26.66 5.93 -35.19
CA ASN A 329 -25.33 6.49 -35.34
C ASN A 329 -25.03 7.83 -34.61
N SER A 330 -25.71 8.11 -33.51
CA SER A 330 -25.56 9.33 -32.72
C SER A 330 -24.33 9.30 -31.86
N ILE A 331 -23.69 10.43 -31.74
CA ILE A 331 -22.60 10.66 -30.79
C ILE A 331 -23.22 10.78 -29.39
N HIS A 332 -22.79 9.92 -28.48
CA HIS A 332 -23.28 9.93 -27.10
C HIS A 332 -22.39 10.79 -26.23
N ASN A 333 -22.93 11.90 -25.75
CA ASN A 333 -22.29 12.76 -24.77
C ASN A 333 -23.01 12.67 -23.43
N THR A 334 -22.27 12.65 -22.35
CA THR A 334 -22.86 12.77 -21.01
C THR A 334 -22.20 13.84 -20.21
N LYS A 335 -23.02 14.63 -19.59
CA LYS A 335 -22.63 15.64 -18.63
C LYS A 335 -22.31 14.97 -17.31
N LEU A 336 -21.39 15.59 -16.60
CA LEU A 336 -21.06 15.25 -15.23
C LEU A 336 -21.44 16.42 -14.33
N GLU A 337 -22.27 16.14 -13.36
CA GLU A 337 -22.54 17.05 -12.26
C GLU A 337 -21.46 16.82 -11.17
N VAL A 338 -20.77 17.89 -10.83
CA VAL A 338 -19.75 17.90 -9.78
C VAL A 338 -20.30 18.69 -8.61
N SER A 339 -20.41 18.06 -7.46
CA SER A 339 -20.83 18.70 -6.21
C SER A 339 -19.67 18.76 -5.24
N TYR A 340 -19.46 19.90 -4.59
CA TYR A 340 -18.46 20.10 -3.54
C TYR A 340 -18.78 21.35 -2.72
N GLU A 341 -18.14 21.47 -1.55
CA GLU A 341 -18.21 22.63 -0.65
C GLU A 341 -16.81 23.27 -0.58
N GLU A 342 -16.75 24.61 -0.57
CA GLU A 342 -15.52 25.37 -0.32
C GLU A 342 -15.65 26.17 0.98
N GLU A 343 -14.61 26.23 1.80
CA GLU A 343 -14.49 27.17 2.94
C GLU A 343 -14.02 28.56 2.50
#